data_df8c5779a5102d218ef9110de845fd54
#
_entry.id   df8c5779a5102d218ef9110de845fd54
#
_cell.length_a   1.000
_cell.length_b   1.000
_cell.length_c   1.000
_cell.angle_alpha   90.00
_cell.angle_beta   90.00
_cell.angle_gamma   90.00
#
_symmetry.space_group_name_H-M   'P 1'
#
loop_
_entity.id
_entity.type
_entity.pdbx_description
1 polymer ?
#
loop_
_entity_poly.entity_id
_entity_poly.type
_entity_poly.pdbx_seq_one_letter_code
_entity_poly.pdbx_strand_id
1 'polypeptide(L)'
;MKNIKVNISGREYPVNVTPETAAAMKRAAELVNEQAKQFQSAYAITDPRDLLAMCALQLAYQNLEYTEDFSATIENKLDAIESALDIKENT
;
A
#
# COMPACT_ATOMS: atom_id res chain seq x y z
N MET A 1 5.53 2.56 21.29
CA MET A 1 4.65 2.39 20.14
C MET A 1 3.27 2.89 20.43
N LYS A 2 2.61 3.39 19.44
CA LYS A 2 1.30 3.98 19.56
C LYS A 2 0.30 3.13 18.78
N ASN A 3 -0.87 2.93 19.38
CA ASN A 3 -1.93 2.19 18.71
C ASN A 3 -2.94 3.20 18.18
N ILE A 4 -3.19 3.15 16.87
CA ILE A 4 -4.20 3.99 16.25
C ILE A 4 -5.20 3.09 15.53
N LYS A 5 -6.35 3.66 15.21
CA LYS A 5 -7.36 2.94 14.46
C LYS A 5 -7.50 3.59 13.09
N VAL A 6 -7.50 2.76 12.06
CA VAL A 6 -7.72 3.24 10.71
C VAL A 6 -9.01 2.65 10.18
N ASN A 7 -9.72 3.43 9.39
CA ASN A 7 -10.97 2.99 8.79
C ASN A 7 -10.70 2.54 7.37
N ILE A 8 -11.01 1.29 7.07
CA ILE A 8 -10.86 0.74 5.73
C ILE A 8 -12.17 0.08 5.36
N SER A 9 -12.79 0.60 4.34
CA SER A 9 -14.04 0.03 3.80
C SER A 9 -15.14 -0.03 4.86
N GLY A 10 -15.19 0.97 5.72
CA GLY A 10 -16.22 1.07 6.75
C GLY A 10 -15.94 0.32 8.03
N ARG A 11 -14.81 -0.34 8.13
CA ARG A 11 -14.43 -1.06 9.35
C ARG A 11 -13.18 -0.45 9.94
N GLU A 12 -13.10 -0.48 11.28
CA GLU A 12 -11.93 0.03 11.98
C GLU A 12 -10.96 -1.08 12.31
N TYR A 13 -9.70 -0.81 12.09
CA TYR A 13 -8.63 -1.76 12.37
C TYR A 13 -7.59 -1.11 13.26
N PRO A 14 -7.18 -1.77 14.33
CA PRO A 14 -6.10 -1.24 15.16
C PRO A 14 -4.75 -1.54 14.51
N VAL A 15 -3.90 -0.53 14.48
CA VAL A 15 -2.54 -0.72 13.96
C VAL A 15 -1.55 -0.07 14.91
N ASN A 16 -0.42 -0.71 15.09
CA ASN A 16 0.65 -0.19 15.92
C ASN A 16 1.59 0.61 15.03
N VAL A 17 1.83 1.84 15.44
CA VAL A 17 2.68 2.74 14.66
C VAL A 17 3.61 3.47 15.60
N THR A 18 4.68 4.02 15.06
CA THR A 18 5.49 4.96 15.81
C THR A 18 4.90 6.35 15.63
N PRO A 19 5.23 7.30 16.53
CA PRO A 19 4.70 8.65 16.36
C PRO A 19 5.05 9.25 15.00
N GLU A 20 6.22 8.88 14.47
CA GLU A 20 6.66 9.41 13.19
C GLU A 20 5.85 8.88 12.02
N THR A 21 5.31 7.68 12.14
CA THR A 21 4.61 7.04 11.03
C THR A 21 3.10 7.11 11.14
N ALA A 22 2.57 7.67 12.24
CA ALA A 22 1.14 7.68 12.47
C ALA A 22 0.38 8.42 11.36
N ALA A 23 0.86 9.60 11.01
CA ALA A 23 0.19 10.40 9.97
C ALA A 23 0.22 9.70 8.62
N ALA A 24 1.37 9.09 8.30
CA ALA A 24 1.50 8.37 7.04
C ALA A 24 0.57 7.17 6.99
N MET A 25 0.40 6.47 8.12
CA MET A 25 -0.50 5.33 8.16
C MET A 25 -1.95 5.75 7.92
N LYS A 26 -2.35 6.86 8.53
CA LYS A 26 -3.70 7.37 8.31
C LYS A 26 -3.90 7.79 6.87
N ARG A 27 -2.90 8.43 6.29
CA ARG A 27 -2.99 8.84 4.89
C ARG A 27 -3.08 7.63 3.98
N ALA A 28 -2.33 6.57 4.30
CA ALA A 28 -2.37 5.34 3.52
C ALA A 28 -3.78 4.74 3.53
N ALA A 29 -4.43 4.74 4.70
CA ALA A 29 -5.79 4.22 4.78
C ALA A 29 -6.75 5.06 3.91
N GLU A 30 -6.57 6.37 3.90
CA GLU A 30 -7.39 7.23 3.04
C GLU A 30 -7.19 6.89 1.57
N LEU A 31 -5.96 6.64 1.17
CA LEU A 31 -5.68 6.29 -0.22
C LEU A 31 -6.35 4.98 -0.61
N VAL A 32 -6.32 3.99 0.29
CA VAL A 32 -7.00 2.74 0.02
C VAL A 32 -8.49 2.97 -0.19
N ASN A 33 -9.10 3.79 0.66
CA ASN A 33 -10.52 4.06 0.54
C ASN A 33 -10.85 4.82 -0.74
N GLU A 34 -9.99 5.73 -1.16
CA GLU A 34 -10.18 6.44 -2.42
C GLU A 34 -10.11 5.49 -3.60
N GLN A 35 -9.15 4.58 -3.58
CA GLN A 35 -9.02 3.58 -4.64
C GLN A 35 -10.25 2.69 -4.69
N ALA A 36 -10.75 2.28 -3.53
CA ALA A 36 -11.93 1.42 -3.48
C ALA A 36 -13.11 2.12 -4.12
N LYS A 37 -13.29 3.40 -3.85
CA LYS A 37 -14.39 4.15 -4.46
C LYS A 37 -14.26 4.22 -5.97
N GLN A 38 -13.05 4.40 -6.46
CA GLN A 38 -12.81 4.47 -7.89
C GLN A 38 -13.15 3.15 -8.58
N PHE A 39 -12.74 2.05 -7.98
CA PHE A 39 -13.06 0.74 -8.55
C PHE A 39 -14.55 0.46 -8.49
N GLN A 40 -15.20 0.86 -7.41
CA GLN A 40 -16.64 0.67 -7.30
C GLN A 40 -17.38 1.41 -8.40
N SER A 41 -16.98 2.64 -8.67
CA SER A 41 -17.63 3.45 -9.70
C SER A 41 -17.30 2.96 -11.10
N ALA A 42 -16.04 2.62 -11.35
CA ALA A 42 -15.58 2.30 -12.70
C ALA A 42 -16.03 0.91 -13.15
N TYR A 43 -16.11 -0.04 -12.23
CA TYR A 43 -16.32 -1.43 -12.59
C TYR A 43 -17.55 -2.04 -11.92
N ALA A 44 -18.33 -1.24 -11.21
CA ALA A 44 -19.55 -1.70 -10.55
C ALA A 44 -19.29 -2.89 -9.60
N ILE A 45 -18.13 -2.90 -8.98
CA ILE A 45 -17.79 -3.93 -8.00
C ILE A 45 -18.38 -3.51 -6.67
N THR A 46 -19.17 -4.39 -6.06
CA THR A 46 -19.83 -4.05 -4.80
C THR A 46 -19.35 -4.87 -3.61
N ASP A 47 -18.77 -6.04 -3.85
CA ASP A 47 -18.28 -6.89 -2.77
C ASP A 47 -17.02 -6.25 -2.17
N PRO A 48 -17.03 -5.93 -0.85
CA PRO A 48 -15.88 -5.28 -0.24
C PRO A 48 -14.58 -6.08 -0.38
N ARG A 49 -14.65 -7.39 -0.38
CA ARG A 49 -13.44 -8.20 -0.53
C ARG A 49 -12.85 -8.04 -1.92
N ASP A 50 -13.72 -8.03 -2.92
CA ASP A 50 -13.26 -7.83 -4.29
C ASP A 50 -12.68 -6.44 -4.48
N LEU A 51 -13.32 -5.44 -3.89
CA LEU A 51 -12.81 -4.08 -3.95
C LEU A 51 -11.42 -3.97 -3.36
N LEU A 52 -11.23 -4.57 -2.18
CA LEU A 52 -9.94 -4.49 -1.52
C LEU A 52 -8.88 -5.30 -2.26
N ALA A 53 -9.27 -6.43 -2.84
CA ALA A 53 -8.35 -7.22 -3.64
C ALA A 53 -7.86 -6.43 -4.85
N MET A 54 -8.78 -5.73 -5.52
CA MET A 54 -8.40 -4.91 -6.68
C MET A 54 -7.54 -3.74 -6.26
N CYS A 55 -7.85 -3.14 -5.10
CA CYS A 55 -7.02 -2.08 -4.58
C CYS A 55 -5.59 -2.57 -4.30
N ALA A 56 -5.48 -3.74 -3.70
CA ALA A 56 -4.17 -4.29 -3.40
C ALA A 56 -3.38 -4.55 -4.68
N LEU A 57 -4.05 -5.09 -5.68
CA LEU A 57 -3.40 -5.36 -6.95
C LEU A 57 -2.94 -4.05 -7.61
N GLN A 58 -3.79 -3.04 -7.61
CA GLN A 58 -3.45 -1.76 -8.22
C GLN A 58 -2.28 -1.09 -7.51
N LEU A 59 -2.32 -1.09 -6.19
CA LEU A 59 -1.24 -0.47 -5.43
C LEU A 59 0.08 -1.21 -5.60
N ALA A 60 0.02 -2.53 -5.67
CA ALA A 60 1.22 -3.31 -5.91
C ALA A 60 1.79 -3.02 -7.31
N TYR A 61 0.91 -2.90 -8.29
CA TYR A 61 1.33 -2.59 -9.64
C TYR A 61 1.98 -1.21 -9.71
N GLN A 62 1.37 -0.23 -9.08
CA GLN A 62 1.94 1.11 -9.05
C GLN A 62 3.30 1.12 -8.38
N ASN A 63 3.44 0.34 -7.32
CA ASN A 63 4.71 0.27 -6.62
C ASN A 63 5.79 -0.35 -7.51
N LEU A 64 5.43 -1.35 -8.28
CA LEU A 64 6.38 -1.96 -9.21
C LEU A 64 6.79 -1.00 -10.30
N GLU A 65 5.83 -0.27 -10.87
CA GLU A 65 6.13 0.71 -11.89
C GLU A 65 7.09 1.76 -11.37
N TYR A 66 6.80 2.26 -10.17
CA TYR A 66 7.64 3.28 -9.58
C TYR A 66 9.05 2.76 -9.36
N THR A 67 9.16 1.54 -8.87
CA THR A 67 10.45 0.92 -8.60
C THR A 67 11.23 0.70 -9.90
N GLU A 68 10.56 0.26 -10.93
CA GLU A 68 11.22 0.01 -12.21
C GLU A 68 11.69 1.30 -12.85
N ASP A 69 10.88 2.35 -12.78
CA ASP A 69 11.29 3.64 -13.30
C ASP A 69 12.52 4.14 -12.56
N PHE A 70 12.53 3.96 -11.25
CA PHE A 70 13.65 4.39 -10.44
C PHE A 70 14.88 3.57 -10.67
N SER A 71 14.73 2.29 -10.96
CA SER A 71 15.90 1.43 -11.11
C SER A 71 16.78 1.86 -12.27
N ALA A 72 16.20 2.46 -13.28
CA ALA A 72 16.99 2.99 -14.40
C ALA A 72 17.84 4.16 -13.97
N THR A 73 17.44 4.87 -12.94
CA THR A 73 18.12 6.09 -12.50
C THR A 73 18.96 5.87 -11.25
N ILE A 74 18.50 5.02 -10.36
CA ILE A 74 19.15 4.84 -9.06
C ILE A 74 19.39 3.37 -8.77
N GLU A 75 19.96 2.72 -9.74
CA GLU A 75 20.21 1.28 -9.70
C GLU A 75 20.96 0.86 -8.44
N ASN A 76 21.97 1.63 -8.06
CA ASN A 76 22.77 1.30 -6.89
C ASN A 76 21.96 1.33 -5.61
N LYS A 77 21.04 2.28 -5.51
CA LYS A 77 20.19 2.36 -4.34
C LYS A 77 19.25 1.19 -4.27
N LEU A 78 18.74 0.78 -5.40
CA LEU A 78 17.85 -0.36 -5.46
C LEU A 78 18.55 -1.62 -4.98
N ASP A 79 19.78 -1.82 -5.40
CA ASP A 79 20.56 -2.96 -4.95
C ASP A 79 20.75 -2.93 -3.44
N ALA A 80 21.02 -1.76 -2.89
CA ALA A 80 21.21 -1.63 -1.45
C ALA A 80 19.94 -1.97 -0.70
N ILE A 81 18.79 -1.57 -1.22
CA ILE A 81 17.52 -1.86 -0.58
C ILE A 81 17.24 -3.35 -0.61
N GLU A 82 17.48 -3.99 -1.72
CA GLU A 82 17.26 -5.41 -1.84
C GLU A 82 18.15 -6.18 -0.87
N SER A 83 19.38 -5.77 -0.75
CA SER A 83 20.30 -6.42 0.18
C SER A 83 19.84 -6.24 1.61
N ALA A 84 19.38 -5.05 1.95
CA ALA A 84 18.94 -4.76 3.31
C ALA A 84 17.69 -5.55 3.68
N LEU A 85 16.78 -5.70 2.74
CA LEU A 85 15.53 -6.40 3.00
C LEU A 85 15.68 -7.91 3.02
N ASP A 86 16.62 -8.42 2.26
CA ASP A 86 16.87 -9.86 2.25
C ASP A 86 15.64 -10.66 1.84
N ILE A 87 14.74 -10.03 1.13
CA ILE A 87 13.48 -10.68 0.75
C ILE A 87 13.64 -11.52 -0.49
N LYS A 88 14.49 -11.09 -1.38
CA LYS A 88 14.65 -11.75 -2.67
C LYS A 88 15.06 -13.21 -2.53
N GLU A 89 15.61 -13.57 -1.41
CA GLU A 89 16.06 -14.93 -1.21
C GLU A 89 14.92 -15.89 -1.03
N ASN A 90 13.75 -15.37 -0.77
CA ASN A 90 12.58 -16.20 -0.57
C ASN A 90 11.82 -16.44 -1.85
N THR A 91 12.29 -15.94 -2.94
CA THR A 91 11.61 -16.10 -4.22
C THR A 91 12.33 -17.03 -5.16
#